data_d4a5d93a516108ab554092ed0dc17261
#
_entry.id   d4a5d93a516108ab554092ed0dc17261
#
_cell.length_a   1.000
_cell.length_b   1.000
_cell.length_c   1.000
_cell.angle_alpha   90.00
_cell.angle_beta   90.00
_cell.angle_gamma   90.00
#
_symmetry.space_group_name_H-M   'P 1'
#
loop_
_entity.id
_entity.type
_entity.pdbx_description
1 polymer ?
#
loop_
_entity_poly.entity_id
_entity_poly.type
_entity_poly.pdbx_seq_one_letter_code
_entity_poly.pdbx_strand_id
1 'polypeptide(L)'
;MVVVTHDSNLKRCTGKNAKVYDLTYAEVAQLDAGRWFSSRFADTRIPTLEQVLQLCRGRISLNVEIKPSAATPALEAETVRLLREYGFDSSNCVITSQSYETLHKVKALAPEYPTGYILALGVGNYYDLPDADFFSVETTFITSGMVNAVHLRGKTVSAWTIDREKVATHMLELGVDDLITDKPD
;
A
#
# COMPACT_ATOMS: atom_id res chain seq x y z
N MET A 1 -14.96 -2.29 10.73
CA MET A 1 -13.59 -2.14 11.31
C MET A 1 -12.58 -2.48 10.23
N VAL A 2 -11.57 -1.65 10.06
CA VAL A 2 -10.49 -1.84 9.06
C VAL A 2 -9.35 -2.61 9.72
N VAL A 3 -8.85 -3.65 9.06
CA VAL A 3 -7.72 -4.47 9.51
C VAL A 3 -6.58 -4.40 8.51
N VAL A 4 -5.35 -4.66 8.97
CA VAL A 4 -4.15 -4.59 8.13
C VAL A 4 -3.65 -6.00 7.83
N THR A 5 -3.72 -6.39 6.55
CA THR A 5 -3.23 -7.69 6.06
C THR A 5 -2.82 -7.56 4.60
N HIS A 6 -1.79 -8.31 4.18
CA HIS A 6 -1.38 -8.30 2.78
C HIS A 6 -2.38 -9.01 1.87
N ASP A 7 -2.78 -10.24 2.22
CA ASP A 7 -3.63 -11.08 1.38
C ASP A 7 -5.11 -10.87 1.73
N SER A 8 -5.96 -10.89 0.72
CA SER A 8 -7.41 -10.96 0.94
C SER A 8 -7.84 -12.31 1.52
N ASN A 9 -7.16 -13.41 1.15
CA ASN A 9 -7.38 -14.74 1.73
C ASN A 9 -6.35 -15.01 2.84
N LEU A 10 -6.82 -15.28 4.05
CA LEU A 10 -5.98 -15.42 5.23
C LEU A 10 -5.24 -16.76 5.36
N LYS A 11 -5.40 -17.69 4.38
CA LYS A 11 -4.84 -19.04 4.45
C LYS A 11 -3.32 -19.04 4.63
N ARG A 12 -2.59 -18.19 3.90
CA ARG A 12 -1.12 -18.17 3.92
C ARG A 12 -0.57 -17.82 5.29
N CYS A 13 -1.10 -16.79 5.93
CA CYS A 13 -0.56 -16.28 7.19
C CYS A 13 -1.22 -16.89 8.45
N THR A 14 -2.47 -17.41 8.34
CA THR A 14 -3.21 -17.91 9.53
C THR A 14 -3.65 -19.35 9.43
N GLY A 15 -3.54 -19.98 8.26
CA GLY A 15 -4.13 -21.30 7.99
C GLY A 15 -5.64 -21.28 7.70
N LYS A 16 -6.34 -20.18 7.99
CA LYS A 16 -7.78 -20.04 7.75
C LYS A 16 -8.07 -19.76 6.27
N ASN A 17 -8.65 -20.72 5.58
CA ASN A 17 -9.07 -20.53 4.17
C ASN A 17 -10.39 -19.75 4.10
N ALA A 18 -10.31 -18.44 4.28
CA ALA A 18 -11.43 -17.52 4.16
C ALA A 18 -10.91 -16.15 3.73
N LYS A 19 -11.74 -15.36 3.06
CA LYS A 19 -11.40 -13.97 2.75
C LYS A 19 -11.66 -13.10 3.99
N VAL A 20 -10.81 -12.11 4.24
CA VAL A 20 -10.88 -11.25 5.42
C VAL A 20 -12.23 -10.54 5.54
N TYR A 21 -12.84 -10.16 4.43
CA TYR A 21 -14.11 -9.46 4.40
C TYR A 21 -15.35 -10.39 4.56
N ASP A 22 -15.16 -11.71 4.55
CA ASP A 22 -16.22 -12.70 4.85
C ASP A 22 -16.27 -13.04 6.35
N LEU A 23 -15.36 -12.49 7.16
CA LEU A 23 -15.23 -12.75 8.59
C LEU A 23 -15.61 -11.52 9.40
N THR A 24 -16.17 -11.76 10.59
CA THR A 24 -16.30 -10.71 11.60
C THR A 24 -14.93 -10.37 12.21
N TYR A 25 -14.80 -9.17 12.78
CA TYR A 25 -13.56 -8.81 13.48
C TYR A 25 -13.26 -9.76 14.66
N ALA A 26 -14.30 -10.23 15.36
CA ALA A 26 -14.12 -11.18 16.45
C ALA A 26 -13.47 -12.50 15.99
N GLU A 27 -13.80 -12.98 14.79
CA GLU A 27 -13.16 -14.14 14.18
C GLU A 27 -11.73 -13.84 13.74
N VAL A 28 -11.49 -12.70 13.07
CA VAL A 28 -10.15 -12.28 12.62
C VAL A 28 -9.20 -12.10 13.81
N ALA A 29 -9.67 -11.52 14.91
CA ALA A 29 -8.89 -11.26 16.12
C ALA A 29 -8.41 -12.52 16.84
N GLN A 30 -8.99 -13.70 16.57
CA GLN A 30 -8.55 -14.97 17.14
C GLN A 30 -7.44 -15.66 16.31
N LEU A 31 -7.20 -15.22 15.08
CA LEU A 31 -6.27 -15.89 14.17
C LEU A 31 -4.82 -15.53 14.53
N ASP A 32 -3.97 -16.55 14.54
CA ASP A 32 -2.52 -16.38 14.68
C ASP A 32 -1.91 -16.08 13.30
N ALA A 33 -1.42 -14.86 13.13
CA ALA A 33 -0.85 -14.37 11.88
C ALA A 33 0.69 -14.36 11.87
N GLY A 34 1.35 -14.84 12.90
CA GLY A 34 2.81 -14.81 13.01
C GLY A 34 3.49 -16.17 13.00
N ARG A 35 2.85 -17.21 13.49
CA ARG A 35 3.41 -18.57 13.62
C ARG A 35 3.89 -19.15 12.27
N TRP A 36 3.23 -18.82 11.17
CA TRP A 36 3.61 -19.28 9.82
C TRP A 36 5.00 -18.80 9.42
N PHE A 37 5.40 -17.61 9.89
CA PHE A 37 6.72 -17.03 9.61
C PHE A 37 7.80 -17.63 10.53
N SER A 38 7.53 -17.67 11.85
CA SER A 38 8.38 -18.29 12.85
C SER A 38 7.60 -18.56 14.14
N SER A 39 7.93 -19.65 14.85
CA SER A 39 7.38 -19.93 16.18
C SER A 39 7.62 -18.81 17.19
N ARG A 40 8.64 -17.98 16.99
CA ARG A 40 8.94 -16.79 17.81
C ARG A 40 7.83 -15.73 17.75
N PHE A 41 7.04 -15.73 16.68
CA PHE A 41 5.94 -14.80 16.44
C PHE A 41 4.57 -15.47 16.63
N ALA A 42 4.55 -16.63 17.29
CA ALA A 42 3.29 -17.27 17.65
C ALA A 42 2.40 -16.29 18.44
N ASP A 43 1.10 -16.42 18.25
CA ASP A 43 0.07 -15.58 18.88
C ASP A 43 0.06 -14.09 18.45
N THR A 44 0.83 -13.73 17.42
CA THR A 44 0.68 -12.42 16.76
C THR A 44 -0.68 -12.34 16.05
N ARG A 45 -1.42 -11.27 16.31
CA ARG A 45 -2.77 -11.05 15.74
C ARG A 45 -2.71 -10.12 14.55
N ILE A 46 -3.70 -10.24 13.65
CA ILE A 46 -3.90 -9.25 12.59
C ILE A 46 -4.34 -7.93 13.27
N PRO A 47 -3.58 -6.84 13.11
CA PRO A 47 -3.92 -5.58 13.77
C PRO A 47 -5.06 -4.86 13.06
N THR A 48 -5.76 -4.01 13.78
CA THR A 48 -6.63 -3.01 13.17
C THR A 48 -5.78 -1.85 12.61
N LEU A 49 -6.35 -1.10 11.67
CA LEU A 49 -5.69 0.10 11.17
C LEU A 49 -5.45 1.10 12.32
N GLU A 50 -6.40 1.27 13.22
CA GLU A 50 -6.26 2.12 14.42
C GLU A 50 -5.03 1.77 15.25
N GLN A 51 -4.81 0.47 15.52
CA GLN A 51 -3.64 0.01 16.27
C GLN A 51 -2.32 0.35 15.57
N VAL A 52 -2.29 0.19 14.23
CA VAL A 52 -1.11 0.55 13.43
C VAL A 52 -0.88 2.06 13.46
N LEU A 53 -1.92 2.86 13.24
CA LEU A 53 -1.84 4.33 13.26
C LEU A 53 -1.37 4.83 14.62
N GLN A 54 -1.91 4.29 15.71
CA GLN A 54 -1.49 4.63 17.08
C GLN A 54 0.00 4.32 17.32
N LEU A 55 0.48 3.18 16.83
CA LEU A 55 1.88 2.77 16.95
C LEU A 55 2.83 3.67 16.15
N CYS A 56 2.42 4.06 14.93
CA CYS A 56 3.26 4.78 13.97
C CYS A 56 3.24 6.31 14.16
N ARG A 57 2.22 6.83 14.84
CA ARG A 57 2.02 8.28 15.02
C ARG A 57 3.25 8.99 15.58
N GLY A 58 3.75 9.99 14.84
CA GLY A 58 4.93 10.77 15.19
C GLY A 58 6.26 10.00 15.17
N ARG A 59 6.27 8.80 14.62
CA ARG A 59 7.46 7.92 14.57
C ARG A 59 7.93 7.59 13.16
N ILE A 60 6.99 7.40 12.23
CA ILE A 60 7.28 6.99 10.86
C ILE A 60 6.18 7.47 9.92
N SER A 61 6.53 7.79 8.68
CA SER A 61 5.57 8.04 7.61
C SER A 61 4.97 6.74 7.09
N LEU A 62 3.76 6.78 6.55
CA LEU A 62 3.03 5.60 6.09
C LEU A 62 2.74 5.65 4.59
N ASN A 63 2.88 4.52 3.95
CA ASN A 63 2.25 4.21 2.66
C ASN A 63 1.11 3.21 2.93
N VAL A 64 -0.13 3.67 2.79
CA VAL A 64 -1.33 2.87 3.10
C VAL A 64 -1.95 2.36 1.81
N GLU A 65 -1.76 1.07 1.52
CA GLU A 65 -2.43 0.43 0.38
C GLU A 65 -3.88 0.06 0.73
N ILE A 66 -4.84 0.61 -0.01
CA ILE A 66 -6.25 0.23 0.06
C ILE A 66 -6.52 -0.88 -0.95
N LYS A 67 -6.98 -2.04 -0.46
CA LYS A 67 -7.39 -3.19 -1.28
C LYS A 67 -8.91 -3.32 -1.28
N PRO A 68 -9.61 -2.73 -2.26
CA PRO A 68 -11.07 -2.67 -2.27
C PRO A 68 -11.68 -4.05 -2.52
N SER A 69 -12.92 -4.21 -2.04
CA SER A 69 -13.80 -5.33 -2.34
C SER A 69 -15.22 -4.83 -2.47
N ALA A 70 -16.04 -5.47 -3.29
CA ALA A 70 -17.47 -5.18 -3.36
C ALA A 70 -18.18 -5.37 -1.99
N ALA A 71 -17.60 -6.20 -1.10
CA ALA A 71 -18.09 -6.41 0.26
C ALA A 71 -17.70 -5.28 1.24
N THR A 72 -16.86 -4.33 0.82
CA THR A 72 -16.33 -3.26 1.69
C THR A 72 -16.52 -1.86 1.08
N PRO A 73 -17.77 -1.43 0.77
CA PRO A 73 -18.03 -0.20 -0.01
C PRO A 73 -17.64 1.11 0.69
N ALA A 74 -17.40 1.08 2.00
CA ALA A 74 -17.01 2.25 2.80
C ALA A 74 -15.52 2.23 3.20
N LEU A 75 -14.69 1.35 2.60
CA LEU A 75 -13.31 1.16 3.03
C LEU A 75 -12.47 2.43 2.87
N GLU A 76 -12.60 3.13 1.73
CA GLU A 76 -11.88 4.35 1.44
C GLU A 76 -12.25 5.46 2.45
N ALA A 77 -13.54 5.66 2.68
CA ALA A 77 -14.03 6.69 3.60
C ALA A 77 -13.59 6.42 5.04
N GLU A 78 -13.66 5.17 5.50
CA GLU A 78 -13.26 4.79 6.85
C GLU A 78 -11.73 4.89 7.03
N THR A 79 -10.94 4.51 6.00
CA THR A 79 -9.49 4.68 6.02
C THR A 79 -9.12 6.15 6.15
N VAL A 80 -9.68 7.03 5.32
CA VAL A 80 -9.43 8.48 5.37
C VAL A 80 -9.85 9.07 6.73
N ARG A 81 -11.01 8.67 7.26
CA ARG A 81 -11.47 9.11 8.58
C ARG A 81 -10.46 8.79 9.67
N LEU A 82 -9.97 7.54 9.68
CA LEU A 82 -8.99 7.09 10.67
C LEU A 82 -7.65 7.82 10.52
N LEU A 83 -7.15 8.00 9.29
CA LEU A 83 -5.91 8.74 9.07
C LEU A 83 -5.98 10.15 9.65
N ARG A 84 -7.05 10.89 9.39
CA ARG A 84 -7.28 12.24 9.93
C ARG A 84 -7.39 12.23 11.46
N GLU A 85 -8.15 11.30 12.04
CA GLU A 85 -8.34 11.16 13.48
C GLU A 85 -7.02 10.92 14.22
N TYR A 86 -6.14 10.11 13.62
CA TYR A 86 -4.82 9.80 14.23
C TYR A 86 -3.72 10.80 13.86
N GLY A 87 -4.04 11.88 13.12
CA GLY A 87 -3.11 12.97 12.81
C GLY A 87 -2.12 12.61 11.71
N PHE A 88 -2.51 11.76 10.78
CA PHE A 88 -1.79 11.54 9.52
C PHE A 88 -2.34 12.47 8.45
N ASP A 89 -1.45 13.14 7.73
CA ASP A 89 -1.75 14.09 6.66
C ASP A 89 -0.80 13.91 5.46
N SER A 90 -0.83 14.82 4.51
CA SER A 90 0.01 14.77 3.30
C SER A 90 1.52 14.83 3.54
N SER A 91 1.96 15.24 4.74
CA SER A 91 3.38 15.33 5.08
C SER A 91 3.97 13.99 5.57
N ASN A 92 3.12 13.06 6.01
CA ASN A 92 3.55 11.82 6.63
C ASN A 92 2.74 10.59 6.20
N CYS A 93 1.83 10.73 5.22
CA CYS A 93 1.06 9.60 4.71
C CYS A 93 0.76 9.76 3.23
N VAL A 94 0.96 8.68 2.47
CA VAL A 94 0.47 8.51 1.10
C VAL A 94 -0.51 7.34 1.04
N ILE A 95 -1.43 7.38 0.08
CA ILE A 95 -2.43 6.31 -0.11
C ILE A 95 -2.20 5.67 -1.47
N THR A 96 -2.09 4.34 -1.50
CA THR A 96 -1.87 3.59 -2.73
C THR A 96 -2.99 2.58 -2.98
N SER A 97 -3.19 2.20 -4.23
CA SER A 97 -4.08 1.11 -4.62
C SER A 97 -3.72 0.56 -6.00
N GLN A 98 -4.04 -0.71 -6.24
CA GLN A 98 -4.09 -1.31 -7.59
C GLN A 98 -5.40 -0.98 -8.33
N SER A 99 -6.37 -0.35 -7.66
CA SER A 99 -7.64 0.10 -8.24
C SER A 99 -7.60 1.61 -8.46
N TYR A 100 -7.64 2.03 -9.71
CA TYR A 100 -7.74 3.46 -10.03
C TYR A 100 -9.05 4.09 -9.50
N GLU A 101 -10.15 3.33 -9.53
CA GLU A 101 -11.43 3.79 -8.95
C GLU A 101 -11.30 4.11 -7.45
N THR A 102 -10.51 3.33 -6.71
CA THR A 102 -10.21 3.61 -5.30
C THR A 102 -9.46 4.92 -5.13
N LEU A 103 -8.45 5.20 -5.98
CA LEU A 103 -7.72 6.48 -5.94
C LEU A 103 -8.65 7.65 -6.27
N HIS A 104 -9.52 7.50 -7.26
CA HIS A 104 -10.53 8.50 -7.60
C HIS A 104 -11.46 8.80 -6.41
N LYS A 105 -11.97 7.78 -5.72
CA LYS A 105 -12.77 7.93 -4.49
C LYS A 105 -11.98 8.62 -3.38
N VAL A 106 -10.72 8.25 -3.18
CA VAL A 106 -9.85 8.89 -2.18
C VAL A 106 -9.66 10.37 -2.51
N LYS A 107 -9.36 10.74 -3.75
CA LYS A 107 -9.21 12.14 -4.17
C LYS A 107 -10.50 12.95 -4.01
N ALA A 108 -11.65 12.33 -4.26
CA ALA A 108 -12.93 12.99 -4.02
C ALA A 108 -13.23 13.26 -2.53
N LEU A 109 -12.76 12.37 -1.63
CA LEU A 109 -12.97 12.47 -0.18
C LEU A 109 -11.88 13.31 0.52
N ALA A 110 -10.66 13.26 0.03
CA ALA A 110 -9.48 13.77 0.71
C ALA A 110 -8.38 14.13 -0.31
N PRO A 111 -8.59 15.19 -1.12
CA PRO A 111 -7.67 15.59 -2.19
C PRO A 111 -6.27 15.97 -1.67
N GLU A 112 -6.15 16.25 -0.39
CA GLU A 112 -4.89 16.59 0.27
C GLU A 112 -3.88 15.43 0.33
N TYR A 113 -4.32 14.16 0.36
CA TYR A 113 -3.39 13.03 0.40
C TYR A 113 -2.77 12.76 -0.97
N PRO A 114 -1.44 12.62 -1.05
CA PRO A 114 -0.81 12.07 -2.24
C PRO A 114 -1.29 10.64 -2.49
N THR A 115 -1.60 10.33 -3.75
CA THR A 115 -2.12 9.02 -4.15
C THR A 115 -1.21 8.36 -5.17
N GLY A 116 -0.93 7.06 -4.98
CA GLY A 116 -0.08 6.26 -5.85
C GLY A 116 -0.83 5.11 -6.51
N TYR A 117 -0.68 4.99 -7.83
CA TYR A 117 -1.23 3.86 -8.57
C TYR A 117 -0.22 2.73 -8.63
N ILE A 118 -0.59 1.56 -8.09
CA ILE A 118 0.28 0.38 -8.07
C ILE A 118 0.11 -0.38 -9.39
N LEU A 119 1.20 -0.52 -10.13
CA LEU A 119 1.28 -1.22 -11.41
C LEU A 119 2.08 -2.50 -11.28
N ALA A 120 1.40 -3.64 -11.29
CA ALA A 120 2.01 -4.96 -11.34
C ALA A 120 2.36 -5.41 -12.78
N LEU A 121 1.77 -4.76 -13.80
CA LEU A 121 1.99 -5.01 -15.22
C LEU A 121 2.09 -3.64 -15.92
N GLY A 122 3.25 -3.34 -16.49
CA GLY A 122 3.55 -2.05 -17.13
C GLY A 122 3.00 -1.90 -18.56
N VAL A 123 1.79 -2.40 -18.86
CA VAL A 123 1.21 -2.36 -20.20
C VAL A 123 0.16 -1.25 -20.29
N GLY A 124 0.41 -0.23 -21.11
CA GLY A 124 -0.55 0.86 -21.40
C GLY A 124 0.00 2.25 -21.13
N ASN A 125 -0.77 3.28 -21.50
CA ASN A 125 -0.42 4.68 -21.24
C ASN A 125 -1.20 5.18 -20.02
N TYR A 126 -0.73 4.86 -18.82
CA TYR A 126 -1.37 5.19 -17.54
C TYR A 126 -0.93 6.56 -16.99
N TYR A 127 0.06 7.20 -17.60
CA TYR A 127 0.76 8.35 -16.99
C TYR A 127 -0.10 9.61 -16.90
N ASP A 128 -1.19 9.68 -17.67
CA ASP A 128 -2.12 10.82 -17.69
C ASP A 128 -3.28 10.71 -16.67
N LEU A 129 -3.29 9.68 -15.80
CA LEU A 129 -4.34 9.50 -14.79
C LEU A 129 -4.31 10.65 -13.77
N PRO A 130 -5.38 11.50 -13.68
CA PRO A 130 -5.36 12.71 -12.85
C PRO A 130 -5.31 12.42 -11.34
N ASP A 131 -5.87 11.29 -10.90
CA ASP A 131 -5.95 10.91 -9.48
C ASP A 131 -4.76 10.05 -9.02
N ALA A 132 -3.66 10.03 -9.78
CA ALA A 132 -2.41 9.41 -9.38
C ALA A 132 -1.30 10.47 -9.38
N ASP A 133 -0.77 10.79 -8.21
CA ASP A 133 0.35 11.72 -8.06
C ASP A 133 1.69 11.02 -8.34
N PHE A 134 1.75 9.71 -8.12
CA PHE A 134 2.91 8.87 -8.40
C PHE A 134 2.51 7.46 -8.85
N PHE A 135 3.48 6.71 -9.38
CA PHE A 135 3.31 5.33 -9.79
C PHE A 135 4.24 4.41 -9.00
N SER A 136 3.67 3.37 -8.39
CA SER A 136 4.42 2.32 -7.70
C SER A 136 4.51 1.10 -8.61
N VAL A 137 5.71 0.81 -9.15
CA VAL A 137 5.89 -0.10 -10.27
C VAL A 137 6.82 -1.26 -9.91
N GLU A 138 6.47 -2.46 -10.37
CA GLU A 138 7.34 -3.63 -10.28
C GLU A 138 8.59 -3.42 -11.15
N THR A 139 9.78 -3.73 -10.60
CA THR A 139 11.10 -3.38 -11.20
C THR A 139 11.30 -3.82 -12.64
N THR A 140 10.74 -4.98 -13.05
CA THR A 140 10.94 -5.52 -14.41
C THR A 140 10.26 -4.69 -15.50
N PHE A 141 9.30 -3.83 -15.13
CA PHE A 141 8.57 -2.96 -16.06
C PHE A 141 9.12 -1.53 -16.11
N ILE A 142 10.12 -1.21 -15.29
CA ILE A 142 10.71 0.13 -15.25
C ILE A 142 11.76 0.28 -16.34
N THR A 143 11.63 1.34 -17.13
CA THR A 143 12.59 1.75 -18.14
C THR A 143 12.83 3.26 -18.03
N SER A 144 13.97 3.75 -18.52
CA SER A 144 14.25 5.19 -18.58
C SER A 144 13.17 5.97 -19.35
N GLY A 145 12.62 5.37 -20.41
CA GLY A 145 11.53 5.96 -21.19
C GLY A 145 10.25 6.13 -20.37
N MET A 146 9.91 5.14 -19.54
CA MET A 146 8.78 5.20 -18.62
C MET A 146 8.99 6.30 -17.56
N VAL A 147 10.14 6.29 -16.88
CA VAL A 147 10.45 7.27 -15.83
C VAL A 147 10.39 8.70 -16.40
N ASN A 148 11.02 8.93 -17.54
CA ASN A 148 10.98 10.24 -18.23
C ASN A 148 9.53 10.65 -18.59
N ALA A 149 8.71 9.71 -19.07
CA ALA A 149 7.31 10.01 -19.42
C ALA A 149 6.47 10.39 -18.19
N VAL A 150 6.73 9.79 -17.03
CA VAL A 150 6.08 10.12 -15.75
C VAL A 150 6.57 11.50 -15.26
N HIS A 151 7.88 11.74 -15.27
CA HIS A 151 8.47 13.01 -14.82
C HIS A 151 8.02 14.19 -15.69
N LEU A 152 7.85 14.03 -17.01
CA LEU A 152 7.29 15.05 -17.90
C LEU A 152 5.87 15.50 -17.50
N ARG A 153 5.16 14.71 -16.70
CA ARG A 153 3.82 15.01 -16.16
C ARG A 153 3.87 15.55 -14.73
N GLY A 154 5.06 15.81 -14.20
CA GLY A 154 5.27 16.30 -12.83
C GLY A 154 4.97 15.24 -11.75
N LYS A 155 5.03 13.95 -12.11
CA LYS A 155 4.75 12.82 -11.20
C LYS A 155 6.05 12.06 -10.91
N THR A 156 6.01 11.17 -9.90
CA THR A 156 7.18 10.38 -9.48
C THR A 156 6.96 8.88 -9.63
N VAL A 157 8.05 8.11 -9.57
CA VAL A 157 8.07 6.65 -9.69
C VAL A 157 8.71 6.04 -8.46
N SER A 158 7.97 5.14 -7.80
CA SER A 158 8.47 4.26 -6.74
C SER A 158 8.64 2.85 -7.31
N ALA A 159 9.77 2.20 -7.03
CA ALA A 159 10.07 0.84 -7.54
C ALA A 159 9.98 -0.22 -6.44
N TRP A 160 9.35 -1.36 -6.70
CA TRP A 160 9.21 -2.50 -5.78
C TRP A 160 9.41 -3.86 -6.47
N THR A 161 9.82 -4.92 -5.79
CA THR A 161 10.48 -4.96 -4.47
C THR A 161 11.98 -5.07 -4.67
N ILE A 162 12.75 -4.22 -4.01
CA ILE A 162 14.18 -4.05 -4.25
C ILE A 162 14.96 -4.55 -3.04
N ASP A 163 15.39 -5.81 -3.07
CA ASP A 163 16.12 -6.47 -1.98
C ASP A 163 17.60 -6.73 -2.30
N ARG A 164 18.11 -6.15 -3.39
CA ARG A 164 19.49 -6.30 -3.84
C ARG A 164 20.07 -4.96 -4.25
N GLU A 165 21.24 -4.63 -3.71
CA GLU A 165 21.97 -3.38 -3.96
C GLU A 165 22.16 -3.08 -5.47
N LYS A 166 22.51 -4.10 -6.27
CA LYS A 166 22.67 -3.93 -7.73
C LYS A 166 21.37 -3.49 -8.41
N VAL A 167 20.21 -3.97 -7.92
CA VAL A 167 18.90 -3.57 -8.46
C VAL A 167 18.60 -2.14 -8.01
N ALA A 168 18.89 -1.80 -6.75
CA ALA A 168 18.71 -0.44 -6.24
C ALA A 168 19.53 0.56 -7.06
N THR A 169 20.83 0.30 -7.26
CA THR A 169 21.71 1.14 -8.08
C THR A 169 21.15 1.32 -9.49
N HIS A 170 20.71 0.22 -10.13
CA HIS A 170 20.14 0.32 -11.48
C HIS A 170 18.85 1.15 -11.53
N MET A 171 17.95 1.01 -10.55
CA MET A 171 16.72 1.83 -10.50
C MET A 171 17.04 3.32 -10.31
N LEU A 172 18.03 3.64 -9.48
CA LEU A 172 18.50 5.04 -9.32
C LEU A 172 19.12 5.60 -10.61
N GLU A 173 19.89 4.78 -11.34
CA GLU A 173 20.43 5.16 -12.66
C GLU A 173 19.33 5.42 -13.71
N LEU A 174 18.19 4.73 -13.60
CA LEU A 174 17.01 4.97 -14.43
C LEU A 174 16.23 6.24 -14.03
N GLY A 175 16.55 6.84 -12.87
CA GLY A 175 15.90 8.04 -12.34
C GLY A 175 14.66 7.77 -11.49
N VAL A 176 14.53 6.57 -10.91
CA VAL A 176 13.45 6.26 -9.96
C VAL A 176 13.59 7.13 -8.71
N ASP A 177 12.48 7.64 -8.19
CA ASP A 177 12.44 8.58 -7.07
C ASP A 177 12.45 7.90 -5.70
N ASP A 178 11.77 6.74 -5.58
CA ASP A 178 11.65 5.99 -4.32
C ASP A 178 11.92 4.51 -4.52
N LEU A 179 12.56 3.87 -3.54
CA LEU A 179 12.83 2.44 -3.50
C LEU A 179 12.02 1.77 -2.38
N ILE A 180 11.27 0.74 -2.72
CA ILE A 180 10.49 -0.07 -1.78
C ILE A 180 11.21 -1.41 -1.60
N THR A 181 11.62 -1.72 -0.36
CA THR A 181 12.46 -2.88 -0.02
C THR A 181 12.01 -3.55 1.28
N ASP A 182 12.21 -4.86 1.37
CA ASP A 182 12.08 -5.63 2.63
C ASP A 182 13.38 -5.59 3.46
N LYS A 183 14.44 -4.93 2.94
CA LYS A 183 15.78 -4.85 3.55
C LYS A 183 16.25 -3.39 3.58
N PRO A 184 15.72 -2.58 4.52
CA PRO A 184 16.02 -1.14 4.58
C PRO A 184 17.42 -0.79 5.11
N ASP A 185 18.18 -1.80 5.63
CA ASP A 185 19.51 -1.63 6.25
C ASP A 185 20.66 -1.71 5.21
#